data_60bd1303564d0847854df0cef8f9fbb8
#
_entry.id   60bd1303564d0847854df0cef8f9fbb8
#
_cell.length_a   1.000
_cell.length_b   1.000
_cell.length_c   1.000
_cell.angle_alpha   90.00
_cell.angle_beta   90.00
_cell.angle_gamma   90.00
#
_symmetry.space_group_name_H-M   'P 1'
#
loop_
_entity.id
_entity.type
_entity.pdbx_description
1 polymer ?
#
loop_
_entity_poly.entity_id
_entity_poly.type
_entity_poly.pdbx_seq_one_letter_code
_entity_poly.pdbx_strand_id
1 'polypeptide(L)'
;MKYLICAFVLAGALRAQPVKVYISVDMEGVAGVVTADQLLPTGFEYERFRTFMTAEAVAAIQGARDAGATAIVVSDSHGNGENLLIEQLPTDVTLVRSWPRPLTMMEGIDSSFAAAVFIGYHASTTNPAGVRAHTFSSATFTSVELNGVAIPEAGLNAAIAGRFGVPVVAISGDDIAVHEAQQMIGGLEGAVVKRAISFHAAATMTPAAAQALIRTTVRAGVQRRASIKPYVLATPVRLDLSFKNYRPAELLTYLPGVQRVSSHTIRFVGHDITDVSRFIEFVTNYQPDLSP
;
A
#
# COMPACT_ATOMS: atom_id res chain seq x y z
N MET A 1 -49.87 -37.38 -36.37
CA MET A 1 -49.67 -36.16 -35.58
C MET A 1 -48.25 -36.19 -34.99
N LYS A 2 -47.33 -35.38 -35.56
CA LYS A 2 -45.95 -35.26 -35.05
C LYS A 2 -45.88 -34.01 -34.17
N TYR A 3 -45.62 -34.17 -32.87
CA TYR A 3 -45.43 -33.05 -31.94
C TYR A 3 -44.01 -32.57 -32.02
N LEU A 4 -43.81 -31.31 -32.45
CA LEU A 4 -42.55 -30.62 -32.48
C LEU A 4 -42.34 -29.97 -31.06
N ILE A 5 -41.41 -30.50 -30.29
CA ILE A 5 -41.03 -29.90 -29.00
C ILE A 5 -39.98 -28.82 -29.30
N CYS A 6 -40.37 -27.55 -29.21
CA CYS A 6 -39.43 -26.43 -29.18
C CYS A 6 -38.79 -26.31 -27.81
N ALA A 7 -37.52 -26.68 -27.69
CA ALA A 7 -36.71 -26.42 -26.51
C ALA A 7 -36.28 -24.94 -26.51
N PHE A 8 -36.83 -24.14 -25.61
CA PHE A 8 -36.34 -22.78 -25.33
C PHE A 8 -35.05 -22.88 -24.50
N VAL A 9 -33.92 -22.59 -25.13
CA VAL A 9 -32.66 -22.39 -24.41
C VAL A 9 -32.68 -21.00 -23.81
N LEU A 10 -32.94 -20.90 -22.48
CA LEU A 10 -32.73 -19.68 -21.74
C LEU A 10 -31.21 -19.41 -21.63
N ALA A 11 -30.70 -18.55 -22.49
CA ALA A 11 -29.37 -17.96 -22.33
C ALA A 11 -29.42 -17.01 -21.13
N GLY A 12 -29.10 -17.53 -19.94
CA GLY A 12 -28.88 -16.70 -18.75
C GLY A 12 -27.71 -15.77 -19.01
N ALA A 13 -27.94 -14.46 -19.09
CA ALA A 13 -26.88 -13.48 -19.14
C ALA A 13 -26.03 -13.62 -17.86
N LEU A 14 -24.84 -14.19 -17.97
CA LEU A 14 -23.83 -14.12 -16.92
C LEU A 14 -23.55 -12.63 -16.65
N ARG A 15 -24.13 -12.09 -15.58
CA ARG A 15 -23.72 -10.76 -15.09
C ARG A 15 -22.24 -10.86 -14.74
N ALA A 16 -21.40 -10.11 -15.45
CA ALA A 16 -20.00 -9.98 -15.11
C ALA A 16 -19.90 -9.55 -13.62
N GLN A 17 -19.09 -10.27 -12.84
CA GLN A 17 -18.85 -9.93 -11.44
C GLN A 17 -18.30 -8.50 -11.36
N PRO A 18 -18.77 -7.68 -10.40
CA PRO A 18 -18.26 -6.32 -10.22
C PRO A 18 -16.75 -6.36 -9.97
N VAL A 19 -16.00 -5.55 -10.71
CA VAL A 19 -14.55 -5.43 -10.53
C VAL A 19 -14.31 -4.33 -9.49
N LYS A 20 -14.10 -4.75 -8.24
CA LYS A 20 -13.80 -3.85 -7.12
C LYS A 20 -12.29 -3.71 -6.96
N VAL A 21 -11.75 -2.49 -6.97
CA VAL A 21 -10.32 -2.20 -6.88
C VAL A 21 -10.01 -1.40 -5.62
N TYR A 22 -9.00 -1.84 -4.87
CA TYR A 22 -8.45 -1.14 -3.72
C TYR A 22 -7.22 -0.35 -4.15
N ILE A 23 -7.11 0.92 -3.77
CA ILE A 23 -5.97 1.79 -4.08
C ILE A 23 -5.42 2.37 -2.78
N SER A 24 -4.23 1.93 -2.36
CA SER A 24 -3.50 2.54 -1.26
C SER A 24 -2.56 3.61 -1.82
N VAL A 25 -2.65 4.82 -1.26
CA VAL A 25 -1.92 6.00 -1.75
C VAL A 25 -1.00 6.52 -0.65
N ASP A 26 0.29 6.52 -0.93
CA ASP A 26 1.35 7.07 -0.10
C ASP A 26 1.96 8.31 -0.78
N MET A 27 2.87 9.02 -0.13
CA MET A 27 3.34 10.30 -0.64
C MET A 27 4.82 10.33 -1.02
N GLU A 28 5.66 9.54 -0.37
CA GLU A 28 7.11 9.51 -0.59
C GLU A 28 7.49 9.19 -2.04
N GLY A 29 6.75 8.29 -2.66
CA GLY A 29 6.97 7.86 -4.05
C GLY A 29 6.36 8.77 -5.11
N VAL A 30 5.57 9.78 -4.74
CA VAL A 30 4.97 10.76 -5.68
C VAL A 30 6.05 11.51 -6.46
N ALA A 31 5.79 11.80 -7.73
CA ALA A 31 6.71 12.55 -8.58
C ALA A 31 7.08 13.90 -7.95
N GLY A 32 8.38 14.17 -7.86
CA GLY A 32 8.93 15.40 -7.29
C GLY A 32 9.19 15.38 -5.78
N VAL A 33 8.63 14.44 -5.03
CA VAL A 33 8.88 14.31 -3.58
C VAL A 33 10.29 13.79 -3.31
N VAL A 34 11.07 14.52 -2.49
CA VAL A 34 12.45 14.18 -2.13
C VAL A 34 12.81 14.49 -0.67
N THR A 35 12.11 15.44 -0.02
CA THR A 35 12.42 15.88 1.35
C THR A 35 11.17 15.94 2.24
N ALA A 36 11.36 16.20 3.52
CA ALA A 36 10.28 16.38 4.48
C ALA A 36 9.40 17.62 4.17
N ASP A 37 9.91 18.60 3.44
CA ASP A 37 9.18 19.81 3.08
C ASP A 37 7.95 19.53 2.19
N GLN A 38 7.99 18.43 1.42
CA GLN A 38 6.86 17.98 0.62
C GLN A 38 5.90 17.05 1.38
N LEU A 39 6.37 16.42 2.48
CA LEU A 39 5.71 15.30 3.15
C LEU A 39 4.95 15.68 4.43
N LEU A 40 5.45 16.68 5.16
CA LEU A 40 4.91 17.03 6.48
C LEU A 40 3.97 18.23 6.40
N PRO A 41 2.85 18.26 7.15
CA PRO A 41 1.94 19.41 7.20
C PRO A 41 2.61 20.75 7.55
N THR A 42 3.77 20.72 8.19
CA THR A 42 4.58 21.90 8.50
C THR A 42 5.57 22.29 7.40
N GLY A 43 5.70 21.47 6.35
CA GLY A 43 6.60 21.72 5.24
C GLY A 43 6.06 22.79 4.28
N PHE A 44 6.94 23.66 3.77
CA PHE A 44 6.51 24.81 2.96
C PHE A 44 5.95 24.42 1.58
N GLU A 45 6.24 23.21 1.08
CA GLU A 45 5.70 22.69 -0.17
C GLU A 45 4.54 21.68 0.00
N TYR A 46 4.21 21.30 1.23
CA TYR A 46 3.25 20.22 1.51
C TYR A 46 1.89 20.45 0.82
N GLU A 47 1.30 21.65 0.96
CA GLU A 47 0.00 21.96 0.34
C GLU A 47 0.02 21.82 -1.19
N ARG A 48 1.13 22.15 -1.82
CA ARG A 48 1.32 21.95 -3.25
C ARG A 48 1.43 20.46 -3.61
N PHE A 49 2.20 19.68 -2.82
CA PHE A 49 2.44 18.27 -3.13
C PHE A 49 1.26 17.37 -2.80
N ARG A 50 0.37 17.75 -1.87
CA ARG A 50 -0.93 17.10 -1.72
C ARG A 50 -1.75 17.10 -3.00
N THR A 51 -1.69 18.19 -3.78
CA THR A 51 -2.38 18.26 -5.07
C THR A 51 -1.82 17.26 -6.07
N PHE A 52 -0.49 17.05 -6.07
CA PHE A 52 0.15 16.05 -6.94
C PHE A 52 -0.17 14.63 -6.49
N MET A 53 -0.12 14.33 -5.20
CA MET A 53 -0.54 13.06 -4.62
C MET A 53 -2.00 12.72 -5.00
N THR A 54 -2.90 13.69 -4.82
CA THR A 54 -4.31 13.53 -5.19
C THR A 54 -4.49 13.29 -6.69
N ALA A 55 -3.74 14.01 -7.53
CA ALA A 55 -3.80 13.84 -8.98
C ALA A 55 -3.25 12.47 -9.44
N GLU A 56 -2.22 11.93 -8.78
CA GLU A 56 -1.73 10.56 -9.03
C GLU A 56 -2.77 9.52 -8.59
N ALA A 57 -3.44 9.73 -7.45
CA ALA A 57 -4.56 8.88 -7.02
C ALA A 57 -5.72 8.91 -8.04
N VAL A 58 -6.10 10.09 -8.54
CA VAL A 58 -7.13 10.24 -9.59
C VAL A 58 -6.70 9.54 -10.87
N ALA A 59 -5.43 9.65 -11.27
CA ALA A 59 -4.91 8.94 -12.45
C ALA A 59 -5.01 7.40 -12.28
N ALA A 60 -4.73 6.88 -11.08
CA ALA A 60 -4.90 5.46 -10.76
C ALA A 60 -6.38 5.03 -10.82
N ILE A 61 -7.29 5.83 -10.26
CA ILE A 61 -8.74 5.63 -10.34
C ILE A 61 -9.19 5.54 -11.80
N GLN A 62 -8.74 6.47 -12.65
CA GLN A 62 -9.07 6.46 -14.08
C GLN A 62 -8.51 5.22 -14.78
N GLY A 63 -7.27 4.82 -14.47
CA GLY A 63 -6.66 3.60 -15.01
C GLY A 63 -7.44 2.34 -14.63
N ALA A 64 -7.90 2.23 -13.37
CA ALA A 64 -8.75 1.14 -12.92
C ALA A 64 -10.10 1.12 -13.65
N ARG A 65 -10.74 2.27 -13.85
CA ARG A 65 -11.99 2.41 -14.62
C ARG A 65 -11.81 2.05 -16.09
N ASP A 66 -10.73 2.48 -16.71
CA ASP A 66 -10.38 2.11 -18.10
C ASP A 66 -10.22 0.58 -18.27
N ALA A 67 -9.94 -0.14 -17.19
CA ALA A 67 -9.86 -1.60 -17.11
C ALA A 67 -11.15 -2.28 -16.65
N GLY A 68 -12.24 -1.52 -16.49
CA GLY A 68 -13.57 -2.03 -16.14
C GLY A 68 -13.87 -2.09 -14.64
N ALA A 69 -13.11 -1.39 -13.78
CA ALA A 69 -13.46 -1.27 -12.36
C ALA A 69 -14.81 -0.57 -12.18
N THR A 70 -15.68 -1.18 -11.37
CA THR A 70 -17.05 -0.72 -11.10
C THR A 70 -17.23 -0.15 -9.70
N ALA A 71 -16.28 -0.44 -8.79
CA ALA A 71 -16.23 0.11 -7.44
C ALA A 71 -14.77 0.32 -7.04
N ILE A 72 -14.49 1.42 -6.38
CA ILE A 72 -13.13 1.79 -5.97
C ILE A 72 -13.14 2.28 -4.53
N VAL A 73 -12.23 1.74 -3.73
CA VAL A 73 -11.89 2.24 -2.40
C VAL A 73 -10.47 2.77 -2.46
N VAL A 74 -10.28 3.98 -1.96
CA VAL A 74 -8.97 4.63 -1.83
C VAL A 74 -8.60 4.73 -0.36
N SER A 75 -7.37 4.41 0.01
CA SER A 75 -6.82 4.62 1.34
C SER A 75 -5.77 5.72 1.27
N ASP A 76 -5.96 6.77 2.05
CA ASP A 76 -4.92 7.76 2.33
C ASP A 76 -3.95 7.14 3.33
N SER A 77 -2.77 6.79 2.89
CA SER A 77 -1.84 5.90 3.59
C SER A 77 -0.55 6.58 4.03
N HIS A 78 -0.42 7.90 3.84
CA HIS A 78 0.75 8.67 4.24
C HIS A 78 0.54 9.38 5.58
N GLY A 79 1.56 9.38 6.43
CA GLY A 79 1.64 10.22 7.62
C GLY A 79 0.41 10.14 8.52
N ASN A 80 -0.34 11.25 8.65
CA ASN A 80 -1.57 11.30 9.44
C ASN A 80 -2.81 10.69 8.73
N GLY A 81 -2.69 10.26 7.48
CA GLY A 81 -3.81 9.73 6.69
C GLY A 81 -4.84 10.79 6.27
N GLU A 82 -4.43 12.06 6.17
CA GLU A 82 -5.29 13.21 5.84
C GLU A 82 -4.73 14.08 4.70
N ASN A 83 -4.01 13.44 3.78
CA ASN A 83 -3.25 14.14 2.74
C ASN A 83 -4.05 14.36 1.47
N LEU A 84 -4.89 13.41 1.06
CA LEU A 84 -5.70 13.50 -0.14
C LEU A 84 -6.75 14.60 -0.02
N LEU A 85 -6.90 15.43 -1.07
CA LEU A 85 -7.91 16.47 -1.18
C LEU A 85 -9.24 15.84 -1.56
N ILE A 86 -10.16 15.69 -0.60
CA ILE A 86 -11.41 14.94 -0.75
C ILE A 86 -12.26 15.48 -1.89
N GLU A 87 -12.33 16.81 -2.02
CA GLU A 87 -13.12 17.51 -3.03
C GLU A 87 -12.63 17.30 -4.46
N GLN A 88 -11.42 16.76 -4.65
CA GLN A 88 -10.85 16.45 -5.95
C GLN A 88 -11.02 14.97 -6.35
N LEU A 89 -11.49 14.14 -5.43
CA LEU A 89 -11.79 12.74 -5.73
C LEU A 89 -13.16 12.61 -6.44
N PRO A 90 -13.31 11.62 -7.35
CA PRO A 90 -14.63 11.35 -7.93
C PRO A 90 -15.67 10.96 -6.89
N THR A 91 -16.91 11.37 -7.10
CA THR A 91 -18.02 11.28 -6.14
C THR A 91 -18.48 9.85 -5.79
N ASP A 92 -18.10 8.87 -6.61
CA ASP A 92 -18.43 7.44 -6.47
C ASP A 92 -17.30 6.60 -5.87
N VAL A 93 -16.28 7.25 -5.28
CA VAL A 93 -15.16 6.60 -4.60
C VAL A 93 -15.36 6.68 -3.09
N THR A 94 -15.06 5.58 -2.39
CA THR A 94 -14.97 5.58 -0.93
C THR A 94 -13.53 5.90 -0.51
N LEU A 95 -13.34 6.87 0.38
CA LEU A 95 -12.04 7.22 0.95
C LEU A 95 -11.95 6.72 2.40
N VAL A 96 -10.88 5.96 2.69
CA VAL A 96 -10.43 5.61 4.04
C VAL A 96 -9.34 6.59 4.44
N ARG A 97 -9.51 7.28 5.59
CA ARG A 97 -8.55 8.30 6.04
C ARG A 97 -8.36 8.29 7.56
N SER A 98 -7.23 8.84 8.00
CA SER A 98 -6.79 8.96 9.39
C SER A 98 -6.51 7.62 10.08
N TRP A 99 -6.06 7.65 11.31
CA TRP A 99 -5.64 6.49 12.11
C TRP A 99 -6.31 6.51 13.51
N PRO A 100 -6.37 5.39 14.27
CA PRO A 100 -5.81 4.05 13.98
C PRO A 100 -6.68 3.16 13.10
N ARG A 101 -6.08 2.15 12.43
CA ARG A 101 -6.77 1.22 11.53
C ARG A 101 -6.27 -0.22 11.73
N PRO A 102 -7.13 -1.22 12.02
CA PRO A 102 -6.71 -2.61 12.26
C PRO A 102 -5.88 -3.25 11.15
N LEU A 103 -6.12 -2.89 9.88
CA LEU A 103 -5.36 -3.38 8.72
C LEU A 103 -4.38 -2.33 8.18
N THR A 104 -3.98 -1.36 8.99
CA THR A 104 -3.05 -0.28 8.61
C THR A 104 -3.44 0.40 7.29
N MET A 105 -2.53 0.55 6.34
CA MET A 105 -2.75 1.16 5.03
C MET A 105 -3.78 0.41 4.15
N MET A 106 -4.16 -0.82 4.53
CA MET A 106 -5.09 -1.68 3.79
C MET A 106 -6.47 -1.78 4.43
N GLU A 107 -6.82 -0.88 5.36
CA GLU A 107 -8.12 -0.91 6.04
C GLU A 107 -9.29 -0.80 5.06
N GLY A 108 -10.27 -1.68 5.25
CA GLY A 108 -11.43 -1.79 4.37
C GLY A 108 -11.27 -2.76 3.20
N ILE A 109 -10.10 -3.41 3.04
CA ILE A 109 -9.93 -4.48 2.06
C ILE A 109 -10.57 -5.78 2.56
N ASP A 110 -11.20 -6.53 1.65
CA ASP A 110 -11.77 -7.84 1.90
C ASP A 110 -11.72 -8.73 0.63
N SER A 111 -12.22 -9.96 0.72
CA SER A 111 -12.22 -10.92 -0.39
C SER A 111 -13.15 -10.56 -1.55
N SER A 112 -13.91 -9.47 -1.48
CA SER A 112 -14.74 -8.96 -2.59
C SER A 112 -13.93 -8.14 -3.60
N PHE A 113 -12.69 -7.75 -3.25
CA PHE A 113 -11.82 -7.00 -4.15
C PHE A 113 -11.17 -7.90 -5.20
N ALA A 114 -11.12 -7.42 -6.43
CA ALA A 114 -10.51 -8.11 -7.57
C ALA A 114 -9.02 -7.79 -7.74
N ALA A 115 -8.57 -6.66 -7.20
CA ALA A 115 -7.19 -6.20 -7.30
C ALA A 115 -6.87 -5.12 -6.25
N ALA A 116 -5.59 -5.02 -5.88
CA ALA A 116 -5.02 -3.91 -5.12
C ALA A 116 -3.95 -3.17 -5.95
N VAL A 117 -3.84 -1.87 -5.75
CA VAL A 117 -2.90 -0.95 -6.42
C VAL A 117 -2.21 -0.08 -5.37
N PHE A 118 -0.92 0.13 -5.51
CA PHE A 118 -0.10 0.95 -4.62
C PHE A 118 0.43 2.18 -5.37
N ILE A 119 0.13 3.37 -4.87
CA ILE A 119 0.52 4.64 -5.51
C ILE A 119 1.41 5.42 -4.56
N GLY A 120 2.52 5.96 -5.09
CA GLY A 120 3.40 6.81 -4.32
C GLY A 120 4.25 6.10 -3.27
N TYR A 121 4.52 4.81 -3.43
CA TYR A 121 5.26 3.98 -2.49
C TYR A 121 6.78 4.18 -2.59
N HIS A 122 7.50 3.81 -1.53
CA HIS A 122 8.93 3.93 -1.37
C HIS A 122 9.58 2.60 -0.97
N ALA A 123 10.92 2.55 -0.98
CA ALA A 123 11.69 1.37 -0.61
C ALA A 123 11.75 1.17 0.93
N SER A 124 12.15 -0.02 1.36
CA SER A 124 12.24 -0.42 2.77
C SER A 124 13.33 0.34 3.55
N THR A 125 13.20 0.36 4.89
CA THR A 125 14.21 0.92 5.81
C THR A 125 15.62 0.38 5.58
N THR A 126 15.74 -0.86 5.16
CA THR A 126 17.04 -1.51 4.95
C THR A 126 17.64 -1.27 3.57
N ASN A 127 16.89 -0.62 2.67
CA ASN A 127 17.37 -0.31 1.32
C ASN A 127 18.14 1.02 1.30
N PRO A 128 19.45 1.03 1.00
CA PRO A 128 20.26 2.25 1.06
C PRO A 128 20.10 3.16 -0.16
N ALA A 129 19.41 2.71 -1.21
CA ALA A 129 19.39 3.39 -2.51
C ALA A 129 18.09 4.16 -2.79
N GLY A 130 16.98 3.84 -2.10
CA GLY A 130 15.67 4.44 -2.34
C GLY A 130 15.52 5.87 -1.82
N VAL A 131 14.73 6.68 -2.52
CA VAL A 131 14.35 8.02 -2.05
C VAL A 131 13.42 7.87 -0.85
N ARG A 132 13.75 8.55 0.25
CA ARG A 132 12.95 8.53 1.50
C ARG A 132 12.66 7.13 2.03
N ALA A 133 13.53 6.16 1.75
CA ALA A 133 13.38 4.75 2.11
C ALA A 133 13.17 4.55 3.62
N HIS A 134 12.06 3.93 4.01
CA HIS A 134 11.74 3.57 5.38
C HIS A 134 10.62 2.50 5.40
N THR A 135 10.24 2.03 6.58
CA THR A 135 9.07 1.17 6.76
C THR A 135 8.33 1.66 8.00
N PHE A 136 7.14 2.24 7.84
CA PHE A 136 6.24 2.90 8.79
C PHE A 136 6.82 4.16 9.46
N SER A 137 8.06 4.16 9.91
CA SER A 137 8.64 5.31 10.59
C SER A 137 10.15 5.36 10.40
N SER A 138 10.61 6.34 9.64
CA SER A 138 12.04 6.65 9.49
C SER A 138 12.69 7.11 10.80
N ALA A 139 11.90 7.60 11.76
CA ALA A 139 12.39 8.02 13.07
C ALA A 139 12.52 6.86 14.07
N THR A 140 11.73 5.79 13.92
CA THR A 140 11.57 4.74 14.93
C THR A 140 12.29 3.45 14.57
N PHE A 141 12.18 2.97 13.34
CA PHE A 141 12.66 1.63 12.96
C PHE A 141 13.98 1.65 12.19
N THR A 142 14.81 0.64 12.42
CA THR A 142 15.98 0.30 11.62
C THR A 142 15.75 -0.92 10.74
N SER A 143 14.81 -1.81 11.12
CA SER A 143 14.36 -2.96 10.30
C SER A 143 12.96 -3.37 10.70
N VAL A 144 12.18 -3.80 9.72
CA VAL A 144 10.89 -4.48 9.88
C VAL A 144 10.97 -5.76 9.05
N GLU A 145 10.84 -6.91 9.71
CA GLU A 145 10.99 -8.20 9.05
C GLU A 145 9.76 -9.07 9.26
N LEU A 146 9.29 -9.71 8.18
CA LEU A 146 8.28 -10.77 8.24
C LEU A 146 8.90 -12.11 7.88
N ASN A 147 8.75 -13.10 8.77
CA ASN A 147 9.32 -14.43 8.60
C ASN A 147 10.84 -14.44 8.31
N GLY A 148 11.57 -13.41 8.80
CA GLY A 148 13.02 -13.25 8.63
C GLY A 148 13.44 -12.55 7.34
N VAL A 149 12.52 -11.95 6.63
CA VAL A 149 12.79 -11.16 5.43
C VAL A 149 12.44 -9.71 5.72
N ALA A 150 13.40 -8.80 5.53
CA ALA A 150 13.16 -7.35 5.62
C ALA A 150 12.19 -6.92 4.52
N ILE A 151 11.20 -6.10 4.89
CA ILE A 151 10.11 -5.74 4.00
C ILE A 151 9.94 -4.23 3.84
N PRO A 152 9.57 -3.75 2.64
CA PRO A 152 8.92 -2.44 2.47
C PRO A 152 7.46 -2.50 2.93
N GLU A 153 6.82 -1.36 3.07
CA GLU A 153 5.38 -1.26 3.32
C GLU A 153 4.56 -1.98 2.24
N ALA A 154 5.01 -1.90 0.99
CA ALA A 154 4.41 -2.66 -0.11
C ALA A 154 4.37 -4.17 0.16
N GLY A 155 5.38 -4.73 0.82
CA GLY A 155 5.44 -6.14 1.20
C GLY A 155 4.41 -6.51 2.27
N LEU A 156 4.28 -5.70 3.34
CA LEU A 156 3.25 -5.90 4.36
C LEU A 156 1.85 -5.80 3.75
N ASN A 157 1.61 -4.74 3.00
CA ASN A 157 0.31 -4.45 2.41
C ASN A 157 -0.11 -5.51 1.38
N ALA A 158 0.86 -6.03 0.61
CA ALA A 158 0.63 -7.16 -0.28
C ALA A 158 0.28 -8.45 0.47
N ALA A 159 0.92 -8.70 1.62
CA ALA A 159 0.60 -9.85 2.46
C ALA A 159 -0.81 -9.71 3.08
N ILE A 160 -1.23 -8.51 3.48
CA ILE A 160 -2.60 -8.25 3.94
C ILE A 160 -3.60 -8.49 2.80
N ALA A 161 -3.38 -7.93 1.61
CA ALA A 161 -4.21 -8.18 0.44
C ALA A 161 -4.28 -9.68 0.10
N GLY A 162 -3.12 -10.36 0.13
CA GLY A 162 -2.99 -11.79 -0.13
C GLY A 162 -3.75 -12.67 0.86
N ARG A 163 -3.88 -12.25 2.12
CA ARG A 163 -4.70 -12.94 3.14
C ARG A 163 -6.16 -13.02 2.72
N PHE A 164 -6.65 -12.04 1.97
CA PHE A 164 -8.01 -12.02 1.40
C PHE A 164 -8.08 -12.56 -0.03
N GLY A 165 -6.99 -13.11 -0.56
CA GLY A 165 -6.92 -13.62 -1.93
C GLY A 165 -6.84 -12.55 -3.01
N VAL A 166 -6.50 -11.30 -2.65
CA VAL A 166 -6.45 -10.15 -3.57
C VAL A 166 -5.03 -9.95 -4.08
N PRO A 167 -4.78 -9.99 -5.40
CA PRO A 167 -3.47 -9.70 -5.97
C PRO A 167 -3.17 -8.21 -5.97
N VAL A 168 -1.93 -7.83 -5.70
CA VAL A 168 -1.40 -6.49 -6.01
C VAL A 168 -1.00 -6.46 -7.47
N VAL A 169 -1.57 -5.55 -8.24
CA VAL A 169 -1.45 -5.56 -9.70
C VAL A 169 -0.63 -4.42 -10.29
N ALA A 170 -0.45 -3.34 -9.54
CA ALA A 170 0.37 -2.21 -9.96
C ALA A 170 0.95 -1.46 -8.76
N ILE A 171 2.11 -0.83 -8.97
CA ILE A 171 2.77 0.06 -8.01
C ILE A 171 3.36 1.27 -8.73
N SER A 172 3.36 2.44 -8.08
CA SER A 172 4.15 3.61 -8.49
C SER A 172 5.10 4.07 -7.39
N GLY A 173 6.25 4.60 -7.78
CA GLY A 173 7.28 5.11 -6.87
C GLY A 173 8.57 5.45 -7.60
N ASP A 174 9.67 5.52 -6.86
CA ASP A 174 10.99 5.57 -7.49
C ASP A 174 11.39 4.19 -8.05
N ASP A 175 12.45 4.15 -8.86
CA ASP A 175 12.95 2.93 -9.52
C ASP A 175 13.35 1.84 -8.51
N ILE A 176 13.85 2.20 -7.34
CA ILE A 176 14.27 1.27 -6.29
C ILE A 176 13.04 0.65 -5.63
N ALA A 177 12.04 1.46 -5.26
CA ALA A 177 10.80 1.01 -4.65
C ALA A 177 10.02 0.05 -5.56
N VAL A 178 9.89 0.42 -6.85
CA VAL A 178 9.22 -0.42 -7.85
C VAL A 178 9.94 -1.75 -8.03
N HIS A 179 11.28 -1.72 -8.14
CA HIS A 179 12.09 -2.93 -8.28
C HIS A 179 11.98 -3.84 -7.04
N GLU A 180 12.11 -3.29 -5.84
CA GLU A 180 12.00 -4.03 -4.57
C GLU A 180 10.63 -4.71 -4.43
N ALA A 181 9.55 -4.00 -4.74
CA ALA A 181 8.21 -4.57 -4.74
C ALA A 181 8.03 -5.68 -5.79
N GLN A 182 8.54 -5.50 -7.01
CA GLN A 182 8.48 -6.51 -8.05
C GLN A 182 9.29 -7.77 -7.71
N GLN A 183 10.43 -7.63 -7.07
CA GLN A 183 11.23 -8.76 -6.60
C GLN A 183 10.52 -9.55 -5.50
N MET A 184 9.85 -8.87 -4.58
CA MET A 184 9.18 -9.49 -3.43
C MET A 184 7.82 -10.08 -3.77
N ILE A 185 6.97 -9.30 -4.46
CA ILE A 185 5.56 -9.63 -4.69
C ILE A 185 5.40 -10.42 -6.00
N GLY A 186 6.15 -10.04 -7.03
CA GLY A 186 6.10 -10.63 -8.37
C GLY A 186 4.87 -10.20 -9.19
N GLY A 187 5.02 -10.22 -10.50
CA GLY A 187 3.91 -10.11 -11.47
C GLY A 187 3.22 -8.75 -11.62
N LEU A 188 3.43 -7.79 -10.73
CA LEU A 188 2.78 -6.47 -10.77
C LEU A 188 3.42 -5.53 -11.80
N GLU A 189 2.63 -4.63 -12.36
CA GLU A 189 3.08 -3.56 -13.24
C GLU A 189 3.72 -2.42 -12.43
N GLY A 190 4.81 -1.82 -12.93
CA GLY A 190 5.54 -0.76 -12.25
C GLY A 190 5.50 0.56 -13.01
N ALA A 191 5.10 1.65 -12.34
CA ALA A 191 5.20 3.02 -12.81
C ALA A 191 6.36 3.73 -12.10
N VAL A 192 7.53 3.77 -12.73
CA VAL A 192 8.69 4.50 -12.23
C VAL A 192 8.52 5.98 -12.56
N VAL A 193 8.11 6.79 -11.58
CA VAL A 193 7.85 8.24 -11.77
C VAL A 193 9.06 9.11 -11.43
N LYS A 194 10.07 8.53 -10.77
CA LYS A 194 11.36 9.18 -10.51
C LYS A 194 12.46 8.14 -10.35
N ARG A 195 13.72 8.55 -10.54
CA ARG A 195 14.91 7.74 -10.34
C ARG A 195 15.68 8.25 -9.16
N ALA A 196 16.00 7.37 -8.22
CA ALA A 196 16.76 7.70 -7.04
C ALA A 196 18.18 8.13 -7.38
N ILE A 197 18.67 9.20 -6.74
CA ILE A 197 20.06 9.63 -6.74
C ILE A 197 20.63 9.42 -5.33
N SER A 198 19.83 9.72 -4.31
CA SER A 198 20.15 9.52 -2.91
C SER A 198 18.83 9.50 -2.10
N PHE A 199 18.92 9.35 -0.78
CA PHE A 199 17.75 9.44 0.12
C PHE A 199 16.98 10.76 -0.02
N HIS A 200 17.63 11.87 -0.42
CA HIS A 200 17.05 13.22 -0.51
C HIS A 200 17.09 13.83 -1.91
N ALA A 201 17.46 13.06 -2.95
CA ALA A 201 17.56 13.58 -4.30
C ALA A 201 17.09 12.55 -5.34
N ALA A 202 16.41 13.03 -6.37
CA ALA A 202 15.94 12.21 -7.49
C ALA A 202 15.92 13.00 -8.81
N ALA A 203 16.03 12.27 -9.92
CA ALA A 203 15.62 12.76 -11.23
C ALA A 203 14.14 12.37 -11.43
N THR A 204 13.25 13.34 -11.50
CA THR A 204 11.81 13.13 -11.47
C THR A 204 11.12 13.45 -12.79
N MET A 205 10.01 12.77 -13.07
CA MET A 205 9.05 13.19 -14.10
C MET A 205 8.31 14.46 -13.67
N THR A 206 7.76 15.17 -14.65
CA THR A 206 6.74 16.19 -14.34
C THR A 206 5.46 15.51 -13.85
N PRO A 207 4.62 16.18 -13.00
CA PRO A 207 3.39 15.59 -12.50
C PRO A 207 2.46 15.05 -13.59
N ALA A 208 2.30 15.78 -14.69
CA ALA A 208 1.45 15.34 -15.80
C ALA A 208 1.97 14.05 -16.49
N ALA A 209 3.28 13.93 -16.67
CA ALA A 209 3.88 12.72 -17.24
C ALA A 209 3.75 11.52 -16.29
N ALA A 210 3.93 11.72 -14.98
CA ALA A 210 3.73 10.69 -13.97
C ALA A 210 2.29 10.18 -13.94
N GLN A 211 1.30 11.09 -13.94
CA GLN A 211 -0.12 10.74 -13.99
C GLN A 211 -0.49 9.91 -15.22
N ALA A 212 0.01 10.28 -16.40
CA ALA A 212 -0.23 9.53 -17.64
C ALA A 212 0.36 8.11 -17.57
N LEU A 213 1.58 7.98 -17.03
CA LEU A 213 2.24 6.68 -16.82
C LEU A 213 1.45 5.82 -15.82
N ILE A 214 1.08 6.37 -14.66
CA ILE A 214 0.31 5.69 -13.60
C ILE A 214 -1.02 5.16 -14.18
N ARG A 215 -1.80 6.01 -14.86
CA ARG A 215 -3.06 5.60 -15.49
C ARG A 215 -2.88 4.39 -16.41
N THR A 216 -1.86 4.43 -17.26
CA THR A 216 -1.57 3.34 -18.21
C THR A 216 -1.15 2.06 -17.49
N THR A 217 -0.28 2.17 -16.49
CA THR A 217 0.24 1.05 -15.68
C THR A 217 -0.87 0.39 -14.88
N VAL A 218 -1.71 1.17 -14.20
CA VAL A 218 -2.85 0.65 -13.42
C VAL A 218 -3.85 -0.05 -14.34
N ARG A 219 -4.17 0.53 -15.49
CA ARG A 219 -5.03 -0.12 -16.47
C ARG A 219 -4.47 -1.50 -16.89
N ALA A 220 -3.19 -1.57 -17.24
CA ALA A 220 -2.55 -2.82 -17.64
C ALA A 220 -2.58 -3.86 -16.50
N GLY A 221 -2.24 -3.47 -15.27
CA GLY A 221 -2.26 -4.33 -14.09
C GLY A 221 -3.66 -4.89 -13.80
N VAL A 222 -4.68 -4.04 -13.78
CA VAL A 222 -6.07 -4.46 -13.52
C VAL A 222 -6.59 -5.38 -14.64
N GLN A 223 -6.24 -5.14 -15.89
CA GLN A 223 -6.58 -6.04 -17.01
C GLN A 223 -5.97 -7.43 -16.84
N ARG A 224 -4.74 -7.50 -16.32
CA ARG A 224 -4.00 -8.76 -16.10
C ARG A 224 -4.26 -9.41 -14.76
N ARG A 225 -5.10 -8.87 -13.89
CA ARG A 225 -5.31 -9.31 -12.49
C ARG A 225 -5.48 -10.81 -12.31
N ALA A 226 -6.18 -11.48 -13.24
CA ALA A 226 -6.42 -12.92 -13.15
C ALA A 226 -5.16 -13.79 -13.33
N SER A 227 -4.09 -13.23 -13.91
CA SER A 227 -2.79 -13.91 -14.08
C SER A 227 -1.79 -13.60 -12.97
N ILE A 228 -2.12 -12.66 -12.09
CA ILE A 228 -1.24 -12.25 -10.98
C ILE A 228 -1.67 -12.98 -9.72
N LYS A 229 -0.72 -13.64 -9.07
CA LYS A 229 -1.00 -14.38 -7.83
C LYS A 229 -0.98 -13.44 -6.61
N PRO A 230 -1.90 -13.61 -5.66
CA PRO A 230 -1.80 -12.96 -4.37
C PRO A 230 -0.50 -13.31 -3.65
N TYR A 231 0.11 -12.34 -2.96
CA TYR A 231 1.31 -12.57 -2.13
C TYR A 231 0.89 -13.08 -0.76
N VAL A 232 1.12 -14.36 -0.48
CA VAL A 232 0.68 -15.03 0.74
C VAL A 232 1.88 -15.46 1.56
N LEU A 233 1.89 -15.10 2.85
CA LEU A 233 2.92 -15.54 3.80
C LEU A 233 2.55 -16.88 4.43
N ALA A 234 3.58 -17.69 4.74
CA ALA A 234 3.41 -18.85 5.58
C ALA A 234 3.00 -18.44 7.01
N THR A 235 2.07 -19.17 7.59
CA THR A 235 1.59 -18.97 8.96
C THR A 235 2.18 -20.00 9.92
N PRO A 236 2.39 -19.68 11.21
CA PRO A 236 2.19 -18.36 11.82
C PRO A 236 3.15 -17.30 11.27
N VAL A 237 2.75 -16.03 11.29
CA VAL A 237 3.60 -14.94 10.79
C VAL A 237 4.44 -14.37 11.92
N ARG A 238 5.75 -14.41 11.75
CA ARG A 238 6.72 -13.81 12.67
C ARG A 238 7.05 -12.39 12.23
N LEU A 239 6.87 -11.44 13.13
CA LEU A 239 7.31 -10.07 12.99
C LEU A 239 8.52 -9.82 13.89
N ASP A 240 9.62 -9.33 13.31
CA ASP A 240 10.76 -8.81 14.04
C ASP A 240 10.84 -7.29 13.77
N LEU A 241 10.77 -6.48 14.85
CA LEU A 241 10.90 -5.03 14.80
C LEU A 241 12.19 -4.59 15.47
N SER A 242 13.06 -3.91 14.71
CA SER A 242 14.29 -3.32 15.23
C SER A 242 14.15 -1.81 15.32
N PHE A 243 14.40 -1.26 16.50
CA PHE A 243 14.22 0.15 16.82
C PHE A 243 15.56 0.91 16.76
N LYS A 244 15.51 2.21 16.52
CA LYS A 244 16.66 3.11 16.65
C LYS A 244 17.05 3.36 18.11
N ASN A 245 16.10 3.19 19.04
CA ASN A 245 16.30 3.35 20.47
C ASN A 245 15.95 2.03 21.18
N TYR A 246 16.69 1.67 22.23
CA TYR A 246 16.46 0.43 22.98
C TYR A 246 15.18 0.46 23.85
N ARG A 247 14.73 1.65 24.29
CA ARG A 247 13.60 1.78 25.22
C ARG A 247 12.28 1.19 24.71
N PRO A 248 11.86 1.38 23.44
CA PRO A 248 10.69 0.69 22.93
C PRO A 248 10.81 -0.84 22.98
N ALA A 249 11.98 -1.38 22.62
CA ALA A 249 12.23 -2.82 22.70
C ALA A 249 12.18 -3.36 24.14
N GLU A 250 12.57 -2.56 25.13
CA GLU A 250 12.48 -2.91 26.55
C GLU A 250 11.02 -2.93 27.03
N LEU A 251 10.28 -1.85 26.80
CA LEU A 251 8.91 -1.70 27.32
C LEU A 251 7.91 -2.64 26.66
N LEU A 252 8.02 -2.85 25.35
CA LEU A 252 7.11 -3.74 24.62
C LEU A 252 7.20 -5.20 25.08
N THR A 253 8.31 -5.63 25.68
CA THR A 253 8.44 -6.99 26.23
C THR A 253 7.63 -7.21 27.51
N TYR A 254 7.04 -6.18 28.09
CA TYR A 254 6.06 -6.33 29.18
C TYR A 254 4.67 -6.76 28.67
N LEU A 255 4.44 -6.68 27.35
CA LEU A 255 3.22 -7.19 26.75
C LEU A 255 3.28 -8.72 26.59
N PRO A 256 2.21 -9.44 26.91
CA PRO A 256 2.13 -10.87 26.63
C PRO A 256 2.38 -11.20 25.15
N GLY A 257 3.17 -12.23 24.88
CA GLY A 257 3.47 -12.68 23.51
C GLY A 257 4.58 -11.91 22.80
N VAL A 258 5.15 -10.87 23.40
CA VAL A 258 6.29 -10.13 22.86
C VAL A 258 7.59 -10.62 23.50
N GLN A 259 8.55 -11.00 22.65
CA GLN A 259 9.87 -11.47 23.06
C GLN A 259 10.95 -10.44 22.73
N ARG A 260 11.91 -10.24 23.62
CA ARG A 260 13.12 -9.47 23.31
C ARG A 260 14.13 -10.34 22.60
N VAL A 261 14.51 -9.97 21.38
CA VAL A 261 15.48 -10.72 20.55
C VAL A 261 16.89 -10.14 20.72
N SER A 262 16.98 -8.82 20.84
CA SER A 262 18.25 -8.10 21.10
C SER A 262 17.99 -6.85 21.93
N SER A 263 19.03 -6.02 22.16
CA SER A 263 18.87 -4.72 22.85
C SER A 263 17.86 -3.80 22.14
N HIS A 264 17.72 -3.90 20.83
CA HIS A 264 16.87 -3.01 20.00
C HIS A 264 15.77 -3.75 19.23
N THR A 265 15.66 -5.08 19.37
CA THR A 265 14.75 -5.87 18.53
C THR A 265 13.78 -6.66 19.40
N ILE A 266 12.50 -6.59 19.03
CA ILE A 266 11.45 -7.44 19.58
C ILE A 266 10.94 -8.41 18.52
N ARG A 267 10.33 -9.50 18.98
CA ARG A 267 9.60 -10.47 18.17
C ARG A 267 8.18 -10.60 18.65
N PHE A 268 7.26 -10.56 17.70
CA PHE A 268 5.85 -10.90 17.87
C PHE A 268 5.48 -11.99 16.86
N VAL A 269 4.65 -12.97 17.27
CA VAL A 269 4.17 -14.04 16.38
C VAL A 269 2.64 -13.99 16.35
N GLY A 270 2.09 -13.58 15.20
CA GLY A 270 0.65 -13.57 14.94
C GLY A 270 0.17 -14.86 14.30
N HIS A 271 -1.10 -15.22 14.48
CA HIS A 271 -1.71 -16.34 13.75
C HIS A 271 -1.60 -16.14 12.25
N ASP A 272 -1.85 -14.93 11.79
CA ASP A 272 -1.69 -14.51 10.40
C ASP A 272 -1.25 -13.03 10.34
N ILE A 273 -1.21 -12.47 9.12
CA ILE A 273 -0.76 -11.10 8.91
C ILE A 273 -1.72 -10.06 9.52
N THR A 274 -2.98 -10.38 9.78
CA THR A 274 -3.93 -9.44 10.38
C THR A 274 -3.66 -9.21 11.87
N ASP A 275 -3.18 -10.21 12.60
CA ASP A 275 -2.70 -10.05 13.98
C ASP A 275 -1.43 -9.18 14.00
N VAL A 276 -0.54 -9.42 13.04
CA VAL A 276 0.70 -8.64 12.88
C VAL A 276 0.38 -7.17 12.55
N SER A 277 -0.58 -6.91 11.66
CA SER A 277 -0.96 -5.54 11.31
C SER A 277 -1.54 -4.76 12.50
N ARG A 278 -2.39 -5.40 13.33
CA ARG A 278 -2.91 -4.81 14.57
C ARG A 278 -1.81 -4.50 15.57
N PHE A 279 -0.82 -5.39 15.68
CA PHE A 279 0.31 -5.16 16.57
C PHE A 279 1.20 -4.02 16.08
N ILE A 280 1.47 -3.91 14.78
CA ILE A 280 2.19 -2.78 14.18
C ILE A 280 1.41 -1.49 14.43
N GLU A 281 0.10 -1.49 14.20
CA GLU A 281 -0.76 -0.34 14.43
C GLU A 281 -0.68 0.15 15.90
N PHE A 282 -0.71 -0.78 16.84
CA PHE A 282 -0.52 -0.46 18.26
C PHE A 282 0.88 0.16 18.51
N VAL A 283 1.95 -0.43 17.99
CA VAL A 283 3.32 0.05 18.22
C VAL A 283 3.56 1.43 17.61
N THR A 284 2.95 1.72 16.46
CA THR A 284 3.16 2.99 15.74
C THR A 284 2.27 4.12 16.23
N ASN A 285 1.07 3.83 16.72
CA ASN A 285 0.05 4.85 17.06
C ASN A 285 -0.26 4.99 18.55
N TYR A 286 0.16 4.05 19.41
CA TYR A 286 -0.04 4.21 20.85
C TYR A 286 0.83 5.34 21.42
N GLN A 287 0.18 6.32 22.03
CA GLN A 287 0.81 7.42 22.74
C GLN A 287 0.19 7.56 24.13
N PRO A 288 1.01 7.67 25.22
CA PRO A 288 0.47 7.82 26.57
C PRO A 288 -0.40 9.08 26.78
N ASP A 289 -0.09 10.14 26.03
CA ASP A 289 -0.78 11.44 26.11
C ASP A 289 -1.98 11.50 25.14
N LEU A 290 -2.76 10.40 25.08
CA LEU A 290 -3.93 10.33 24.22
C LEU A 290 -4.86 11.51 24.45
N SER A 291 -4.71 12.53 23.60
CA SER A 291 -5.67 13.62 23.45
C SER A 291 -6.65 13.27 22.35
N PRO A 292 -7.96 13.50 22.52
CA PRO A 292 -8.92 13.31 21.48
C PRO A 292 -8.69 14.28 20.31
#